data_852ae66990639bfc45b5145f13fd0453
#
_entry.id   852ae66990639bfc45b5145f13fd0453
#
_cell.length_a   1.000
_cell.length_b   1.000
_cell.length_c   1.000
_cell.angle_alpha   90.00
_cell.angle_beta   90.00
_cell.angle_gamma   90.00
#
_symmetry.space_group_name_H-M   'P 1'
#
loop_
_entity.id
_entity.type
_entity.pdbx_description
1 polymer ?
#
loop_
_entity_poly.entity_id
_entity_poly.type
_entity_poly.pdbx_seq_one_letter_code
_entity_poly.pdbx_strand_id
1 'polypeptide(L)'
;MKDYEKIKEFVNEKDNAITVNDFKDAKIKFYYINKLMEDNYIYKVRKGLYVKINSFEDEYFTIQSRYKKAIFSYNTALFFLNQTEVTPNMIDITIPNEYNVSTIDRERIRIHYTSRENIELGAIELKSPFGNNVKTYNLERTICDIVKNENKCGLDLEQKNKVIRNAFSNKEIDKSMIIEYAKRLKCEKKIRMIMEVFIW
;
A
#
# COMPACT_ATOMS: atom_id res chain seq x y z
N MET A 1 -6.67 11.17 -37.21
CA MET A 1 -7.65 11.71 -36.26
C MET A 1 -8.38 10.61 -35.47
N LYS A 2 -9.00 9.59 -36.11
CA LYS A 2 -9.70 8.49 -35.39
C LYS A 2 -8.84 7.74 -34.36
N ASP A 3 -7.55 7.57 -34.61
CA ASP A 3 -6.65 6.85 -33.68
C ASP A 3 -6.32 7.67 -32.44
N TYR A 4 -6.27 8.99 -32.52
CA TYR A 4 -5.95 9.84 -31.38
C TYR A 4 -7.13 9.95 -30.39
N GLU A 5 -8.37 10.04 -30.89
CA GLU A 5 -9.56 10.00 -30.03
C GLU A 5 -9.67 8.67 -29.26
N LYS A 6 -9.38 7.53 -29.91
CA LYS A 6 -9.31 6.23 -29.22
C LYS A 6 -8.25 6.20 -28.12
N ILE A 7 -7.12 6.89 -28.34
CA ILE A 7 -6.08 6.99 -27.31
C ILE A 7 -6.56 7.84 -26.12
N LYS A 8 -7.33 8.91 -26.35
CA LYS A 8 -7.97 9.68 -25.29
C LYS A 8 -9.02 8.85 -24.54
N GLU A 9 -9.82 8.06 -25.26
CA GLU A 9 -10.76 7.10 -24.64
C GLU A 9 -10.03 6.12 -23.74
N PHE A 10 -8.95 5.50 -24.23
CA PHE A 10 -8.09 4.63 -23.41
C PHE A 10 -7.58 5.32 -22.13
N VAL A 11 -7.12 6.59 -22.24
CA VAL A 11 -6.67 7.36 -21.09
C VAL A 11 -7.83 7.63 -20.11
N ASN A 12 -9.04 7.87 -20.60
CA ASN A 12 -10.21 8.11 -19.75
C ASN A 12 -10.69 6.85 -19.00
N GLU A 13 -10.55 5.69 -19.63
CA GLU A 13 -10.91 4.39 -19.02
C GLU A 13 -9.95 3.97 -17.91
N LYS A 14 -8.72 4.50 -17.91
CA LYS A 14 -7.78 4.22 -16.83
C LYS A 14 -8.15 4.96 -15.55
N ASP A 15 -7.77 4.38 -14.42
CA ASP A 15 -7.75 5.07 -13.14
C ASP A 15 -6.88 6.34 -13.24
N ASN A 16 -6.70 7.07 -12.15
CA ASN A 16 -6.03 8.38 -12.18
C ASN A 16 -4.58 8.33 -12.69
N ALA A 17 -3.87 7.23 -12.48
CA ALA A 17 -2.47 7.08 -12.84
C ALA A 17 -2.27 6.12 -14.02
N ILE A 18 -1.40 6.50 -14.96
CA ILE A 18 -1.12 5.74 -16.19
C ILE A 18 0.38 5.53 -16.29
N THR A 19 0.82 4.29 -16.42
CA THR A 19 2.23 3.96 -16.56
C THR A 19 2.65 3.84 -18.03
N VAL A 20 3.96 3.94 -18.30
CA VAL A 20 4.51 3.63 -19.63
C VAL A 20 4.14 2.21 -20.07
N ASN A 21 4.04 1.25 -19.13
CA ASN A 21 3.65 -0.11 -19.48
C ASN A 21 2.20 -0.18 -19.97
N ASP A 22 1.27 0.58 -19.37
CA ASP A 22 -0.11 0.64 -19.86
C ASP A 22 -0.17 1.12 -21.30
N PHE A 23 0.63 2.13 -21.66
CA PHE A 23 0.71 2.60 -23.05
C PHE A 23 1.35 1.55 -23.98
N LYS A 24 2.38 0.82 -23.52
CA LYS A 24 3.02 -0.25 -24.29
C LYS A 24 2.07 -1.42 -24.54
N ASP A 25 1.35 -1.86 -23.52
CA ASP A 25 0.40 -2.95 -23.58
C ASP A 25 -0.76 -2.64 -24.53
N ALA A 26 -1.18 -1.36 -24.54
CA ALA A 26 -2.14 -0.82 -25.51
C ALA A 26 -1.53 -0.53 -26.88
N LYS A 27 -0.25 -0.83 -27.12
CA LYS A 27 0.51 -0.56 -28.37
C LYS A 27 0.50 0.91 -28.79
N ILE A 28 0.38 1.84 -27.84
CA ILE A 28 0.40 3.29 -28.06
C ILE A 28 1.85 3.74 -28.15
N LYS A 29 2.20 4.39 -29.28
CA LYS A 29 3.55 4.92 -29.53
C LYS A 29 3.87 6.11 -28.64
N PHE A 30 5.13 6.25 -28.24
CA PHE A 30 5.61 7.33 -27.37
C PHE A 30 5.28 8.75 -27.92
N TYR A 31 5.23 8.90 -29.23
CA TYR A 31 4.79 10.14 -29.88
C TYR A 31 3.42 10.63 -29.34
N TYR A 32 2.47 9.72 -29.19
CA TYR A 32 1.14 10.09 -28.69
C TYR A 32 1.13 10.46 -27.21
N ILE A 33 2.05 9.90 -26.41
CA ILE A 33 2.21 10.31 -25.00
C ILE A 33 2.66 11.78 -24.94
N ASN A 34 3.64 12.17 -25.77
CA ASN A 34 4.08 13.56 -25.86
C ASN A 34 2.94 14.47 -26.32
N LYS A 35 2.18 14.06 -27.34
CA LYS A 35 1.03 14.81 -27.82
C LYS A 35 -0.06 14.98 -26.75
N LEU A 36 -0.35 13.96 -25.95
CA LEU A 36 -1.28 14.07 -24.83
C LEU A 36 -0.80 15.08 -23.77
N MET A 37 0.51 15.18 -23.55
CA MET A 37 1.09 16.20 -22.65
C MET A 37 1.00 17.60 -23.26
N GLU A 38 1.31 17.77 -24.55
CA GLU A 38 1.19 19.04 -25.28
C GLU A 38 -0.25 19.55 -25.31
N ASP A 39 -1.21 18.65 -25.49
CA ASP A 39 -2.65 18.96 -25.47
C ASP A 39 -3.20 19.14 -24.04
N ASN A 40 -2.34 19.14 -23.01
CA ASN A 40 -2.73 19.22 -21.59
C ASN A 40 -3.78 18.18 -21.18
N TYR A 41 -3.69 16.96 -21.71
CA TYR A 41 -4.59 15.86 -21.37
C TYR A 41 -4.07 15.02 -20.21
N ILE A 42 -2.74 14.88 -20.15
CA ILE A 42 -2.00 14.24 -19.07
C ILE A 42 -0.78 15.09 -18.69
N TYR A 43 -0.29 14.92 -17.48
CA TYR A 43 1.01 15.45 -17.10
C TYR A 43 1.90 14.34 -16.50
N LYS A 44 3.21 14.56 -16.59
CA LYS A 44 4.20 13.62 -16.10
C LYS A 44 4.52 13.90 -14.64
N VAL A 45 4.16 12.97 -13.76
CA VAL A 45 4.52 13.04 -12.33
C VAL A 45 6.00 12.69 -12.13
N ARG A 46 6.46 11.65 -12.82
CA ARG A 46 7.86 11.22 -12.85
C ARG A 46 8.14 10.38 -14.10
N LYS A 47 9.40 9.94 -14.27
CA LYS A 47 9.76 9.07 -15.39
C LYS A 47 8.90 7.79 -15.42
N GLY A 48 8.09 7.68 -16.45
CA GLY A 48 7.24 6.51 -16.72
C GLY A 48 5.90 6.49 -15.99
N LEU A 49 5.51 7.58 -15.31
CA LEU A 49 4.22 7.74 -14.67
C LEU A 49 3.59 9.07 -15.07
N TYR A 50 2.36 8.99 -15.51
CA TYR A 50 1.53 10.10 -15.97
C TYR A 50 0.20 10.11 -15.24
N VAL A 51 -0.40 11.27 -15.10
CA VAL A 51 -1.71 11.49 -14.45
C VAL A 51 -2.56 12.37 -15.35
N LYS A 52 -3.85 12.14 -15.38
CA LYS A 52 -4.79 12.98 -16.13
C LYS A 52 -4.84 14.39 -15.56
N ILE A 53 -4.95 15.39 -16.41
CA ILE A 53 -5.22 16.77 -15.97
C ILE A 53 -6.54 16.78 -15.18
N ASN A 54 -6.60 17.57 -14.12
CA ASN A 54 -7.75 17.69 -13.22
C ASN A 54 -8.04 16.44 -12.37
N SER A 55 -7.13 15.47 -12.31
CA SER A 55 -7.20 14.38 -11.32
C SER A 55 -6.17 14.58 -10.20
N PHE A 56 -6.48 14.09 -9.02
CA PHE A 56 -5.54 14.14 -7.89
C PHE A 56 -4.42 13.12 -8.08
N GLU A 57 -3.19 13.52 -7.73
CA GLU A 57 -2.07 12.59 -7.67
C GLU A 57 -2.33 11.56 -6.58
N ASP A 58 -2.23 10.29 -6.94
CA ASP A 58 -2.25 9.19 -5.98
C ASP A 58 -0.85 8.97 -5.41
N GLU A 59 -0.61 9.54 -4.25
CA GLU A 59 0.68 9.42 -3.57
C GLU A 59 1.03 7.95 -3.27
N TYR A 60 0.07 7.14 -2.87
CA TYR A 60 0.28 5.73 -2.57
C TYR A 60 0.72 4.96 -3.82
N PHE A 61 0.02 5.12 -4.92
CA PHE A 61 0.39 4.51 -6.19
C PHE A 61 1.76 5.02 -6.68
N THR A 62 2.03 6.31 -6.53
CA THR A 62 3.31 6.93 -6.90
C THR A 62 4.46 6.32 -6.11
N ILE A 63 4.32 6.14 -4.78
CA ILE A 63 5.30 5.49 -3.92
C ILE A 63 5.55 4.05 -4.40
N GLN A 64 4.51 3.25 -4.55
CA GLN A 64 4.66 1.83 -4.87
C GLN A 64 5.13 1.59 -6.30
N SER A 65 4.76 2.44 -7.25
CA SER A 65 5.26 2.39 -8.61
C SER A 65 6.76 2.71 -8.71
N ARG A 66 7.32 3.46 -7.75
CA ARG A 66 8.75 3.73 -7.61
C ARG A 66 9.46 2.62 -6.85
N TYR A 67 8.89 2.18 -5.74
CA TYR A 67 9.45 1.18 -4.84
C TYR A 67 8.64 -0.12 -4.94
N LYS A 68 8.80 -0.83 -6.06
CA LYS A 68 7.97 -1.99 -6.45
C LYS A 68 7.92 -3.14 -5.44
N LYS A 69 8.87 -3.20 -4.49
CA LYS A 69 8.88 -4.19 -3.42
C LYS A 69 8.31 -3.64 -2.10
N ALA A 70 7.87 -2.39 -2.09
CA ALA A 70 7.23 -1.82 -0.92
C ALA A 70 5.80 -2.35 -0.80
N ILE A 71 5.41 -2.71 0.42
CA ILE A 71 4.05 -3.09 0.78
C ILE A 71 3.60 -2.15 1.88
N PHE A 72 2.43 -1.54 1.74
CA PHE A 72 1.87 -0.70 2.78
C PHE A 72 1.58 -1.54 4.03
N SER A 73 1.91 -0.99 5.19
CA SER A 73 1.93 -1.74 6.44
C SER A 73 1.49 -0.87 7.62
N TYR A 74 1.39 -1.46 8.80
CA TYR A 74 1.06 -0.77 10.06
C TYR A 74 -0.15 0.16 9.93
N ASN A 75 0.01 1.45 10.27
CA ASN A 75 -1.10 2.40 10.27
C ASN A 75 -1.66 2.65 8.87
N THR A 76 -0.82 2.65 7.84
CA THR A 76 -1.29 2.77 6.46
C THR A 76 -2.10 1.54 6.02
N ALA A 77 -1.70 0.34 6.42
CA ALA A 77 -2.50 -0.86 6.15
C ALA A 77 -3.84 -0.82 6.90
N LEU A 78 -3.87 -0.39 8.15
CA LEU A 78 -5.11 -0.20 8.89
C LEU A 78 -6.06 0.79 8.22
N PHE A 79 -5.51 1.87 7.67
CA PHE A 79 -6.29 2.85 6.91
C PHE A 79 -6.91 2.22 5.65
N PHE A 80 -6.14 1.49 4.85
CA PHE A 80 -6.68 0.79 3.67
C PHE A 80 -7.71 -0.29 4.00
N LEU A 81 -7.56 -0.92 5.15
CA LEU A 81 -8.48 -1.95 5.64
C LEU A 81 -9.71 -1.38 6.37
N ASN A 82 -9.87 -0.05 6.39
CA ASN A 82 -10.93 0.65 7.14
C ASN A 82 -10.97 0.29 8.65
N GLN A 83 -9.79 0.02 9.23
CA GLN A 83 -9.64 -0.26 10.66
C GLN A 83 -9.33 1.01 11.48
N THR A 84 -9.18 2.14 10.81
CA THR A 84 -9.01 3.48 11.39
C THR A 84 -9.69 4.52 10.51
N GLU A 85 -10.30 5.52 11.13
CA GLU A 85 -10.92 6.67 10.45
C GLU A 85 -9.91 7.81 10.20
N VAL A 86 -8.73 7.71 10.82
CA VAL A 86 -7.70 8.76 10.76
C VAL A 86 -6.73 8.45 9.63
N THR A 87 -6.60 9.39 8.70
CA THR A 87 -5.55 9.33 7.67
C THR A 87 -4.17 9.40 8.34
N PRO A 88 -3.26 8.46 8.05
CA PRO A 88 -1.94 8.45 8.65
C PRO A 88 -1.13 9.73 8.30
N ASN A 89 -0.52 10.35 9.30
CA ASN A 89 0.39 11.49 9.07
C ASN A 89 1.69 11.08 8.35
N MET A 90 2.09 9.83 8.51
CA MET A 90 3.22 9.22 7.80
C MET A 90 2.75 7.94 7.10
N ILE A 91 3.25 7.73 5.90
CA ILE A 91 2.96 6.52 5.13
C ILE A 91 3.91 5.41 5.57
N ASP A 92 3.37 4.36 6.15
CA ASP A 92 4.12 3.18 6.58
C ASP A 92 4.27 2.19 5.43
N ILE A 93 5.51 1.84 5.08
CA ILE A 93 5.84 0.80 4.12
C ILE A 93 6.80 -0.22 4.71
N THR A 94 6.62 -1.48 4.35
CA THR A 94 7.58 -2.55 4.63
C THR A 94 8.29 -2.94 3.35
N ILE A 95 9.62 -3.10 3.44
CA ILE A 95 10.50 -3.52 2.34
C ILE A 95 11.41 -4.66 2.79
N PRO A 96 11.99 -5.45 1.86
CA PRO A 96 13.04 -6.41 2.19
C PRO A 96 14.29 -5.71 2.73
N ASN A 97 15.00 -6.35 3.67
CA ASN A 97 16.20 -5.80 4.33
C ASN A 97 17.26 -5.26 3.34
N GLU A 98 17.43 -5.91 2.19
CA GLU A 98 18.46 -5.56 1.20
C GLU A 98 17.97 -4.60 0.11
N TYR A 99 16.73 -4.11 0.22
CA TYR A 99 16.16 -3.23 -0.79
C TYR A 99 16.63 -1.79 -0.62
N ASN A 100 17.25 -1.24 -1.68
CA ASN A 100 17.78 0.12 -1.61
C ASN A 100 16.68 1.17 -1.77
N VAL A 101 16.57 2.07 -0.80
CA VAL A 101 15.63 3.19 -0.75
C VAL A 101 16.32 4.52 -0.43
N SER A 102 17.56 4.69 -0.89
CA SER A 102 18.39 5.88 -0.61
C SER A 102 17.74 7.22 -0.96
N THR A 103 16.77 7.20 -1.88
CA THR A 103 16.07 8.42 -2.38
C THR A 103 14.65 8.56 -1.84
N ILE A 104 14.29 7.81 -0.79
CA ILE A 104 12.95 7.91 -0.20
C ILE A 104 12.85 9.13 0.73
N ASP A 105 11.70 9.79 0.68
CA ASP A 105 11.39 10.88 1.59
C ASP A 105 11.04 10.31 2.99
N ARG A 106 11.98 10.45 3.92
CA ARG A 106 11.83 9.93 5.29
C ARG A 106 11.02 10.85 6.21
N GLU A 107 10.70 12.05 5.78
CA GLU A 107 9.82 12.95 6.54
C GLU A 107 8.35 12.54 6.39
N ARG A 108 8.00 11.97 5.23
CA ARG A 108 6.65 11.53 4.90
C ARG A 108 6.45 10.02 4.95
N ILE A 109 7.52 9.24 4.81
CA ILE A 109 7.47 7.78 4.69
C ILE A 109 8.27 7.13 5.82
N ARG A 110 7.58 6.32 6.63
CA ARG A 110 8.21 5.47 7.63
C ARG A 110 8.50 4.11 7.03
N ILE A 111 9.76 3.69 7.12
CA ILE A 111 10.24 2.45 6.52
C ILE A 111 10.38 1.38 7.60
N HIS A 112 9.76 0.24 7.35
CA HIS A 112 9.92 -0.98 8.11
C HIS A 112 10.65 -2.02 7.26
N TYR A 113 11.34 -2.93 7.92
CA TYR A 113 12.15 -3.95 7.26
C TYR A 113 11.70 -5.35 7.66
N THR A 114 11.72 -6.27 6.69
CA THR A 114 11.46 -7.69 6.92
C THR A 114 12.40 -8.55 6.07
N SER A 115 12.50 -9.84 6.40
CA SER A 115 13.26 -10.77 5.56
C SER A 115 12.59 -10.97 4.20
N ARG A 116 13.37 -11.33 3.17
CA ARG A 116 12.87 -11.63 1.82
C ARG A 116 11.79 -12.71 1.82
N GLU A 117 11.88 -13.67 2.73
CA GLU A 117 10.91 -14.78 2.86
C GLU A 117 9.55 -14.33 3.40
N ASN A 118 9.52 -13.21 4.13
CA ASN A 118 8.34 -12.73 4.82
C ASN A 118 7.70 -11.47 4.18
N ILE A 119 8.28 -10.95 3.08
CA ILE A 119 7.73 -9.73 2.47
C ILE A 119 6.33 -9.94 1.88
N GLU A 120 6.11 -11.07 1.21
CA GLU A 120 4.82 -11.37 0.58
C GLU A 120 3.83 -12.06 1.54
N LEU A 121 4.25 -12.35 2.79
CA LEU A 121 3.39 -12.98 3.79
C LEU A 121 2.25 -12.03 4.19
N GLY A 122 1.01 -12.39 3.86
CA GLY A 122 -0.17 -11.58 4.12
C GLY A 122 -0.35 -10.36 3.19
N ALA A 123 0.42 -10.31 2.08
CA ALA A 123 0.24 -9.25 1.09
C ALA A 123 -1.05 -9.47 0.27
N ILE A 124 -1.83 -8.40 0.13
CA ILE A 124 -3.06 -8.35 -0.67
C ILE A 124 -3.06 -7.10 -1.56
N GLU A 125 -3.87 -7.11 -2.60
CA GLU A 125 -4.11 -5.94 -3.43
C GLU A 125 -5.46 -5.29 -3.06
N LEU A 126 -5.44 -3.98 -2.87
CA LEU A 126 -6.62 -3.16 -2.63
C LEU A 126 -6.60 -1.92 -3.52
N LYS A 127 -7.74 -1.23 -3.58
CA LYS A 127 -7.80 0.09 -4.20
C LYS A 127 -7.32 1.15 -3.21
N SER A 128 -6.46 2.05 -3.67
CA SER A 128 -6.16 3.29 -2.94
C SER A 128 -7.41 4.17 -2.87
N PRO A 129 -7.44 5.22 -2.04
CA PRO A 129 -8.52 6.20 -2.04
C PRO A 129 -8.73 6.89 -3.40
N PHE A 130 -7.76 6.81 -4.30
CA PHE A 130 -7.81 7.38 -5.64
C PHE A 130 -8.09 6.34 -6.74
N GLY A 131 -8.39 5.09 -6.39
CA GLY A 131 -8.84 4.04 -7.28
C GLY A 131 -7.75 3.15 -7.89
N ASN A 132 -6.46 3.47 -7.71
CA ASN A 132 -5.37 2.64 -8.24
C ASN A 132 -5.13 1.38 -7.38
N ASN A 133 -4.74 0.27 -8.00
CA ASN A 133 -4.36 -0.92 -7.26
C ASN A 133 -3.03 -0.72 -6.53
N VAL A 134 -3.02 -1.03 -5.24
CA VAL A 134 -1.85 -0.98 -4.38
C VAL A 134 -1.74 -2.25 -3.55
N LYS A 135 -0.51 -2.63 -3.19
CA LYS A 135 -0.25 -3.75 -2.30
C LYS A 135 -0.20 -3.28 -0.86
N THR A 136 -0.94 -3.93 0.00
CA THR A 136 -0.92 -3.73 1.45
C THR A 136 -0.92 -5.07 2.17
N TYR A 137 -0.65 -5.10 3.48
CA TYR A 137 -0.85 -6.30 4.27
C TYR A 137 -2.32 -6.45 4.69
N ASN A 138 -2.78 -7.70 4.80
CA ASN A 138 -4.06 -8.05 5.40
C ASN A 138 -4.07 -7.74 6.92
N LEU A 139 -5.24 -7.84 7.54
CA LEU A 139 -5.40 -7.50 8.96
C LEU A 139 -4.59 -8.43 9.86
N GLU A 140 -4.58 -9.71 9.59
CA GLU A 140 -3.87 -10.75 10.35
C GLU A 140 -2.36 -10.46 10.41
N ARG A 141 -1.76 -10.10 9.26
CA ARG A 141 -0.35 -9.72 9.20
C ARG A 141 -0.11 -8.39 9.90
N THR A 142 -0.98 -7.42 9.71
CA THR A 142 -0.85 -6.08 10.31
C THR A 142 -0.88 -6.15 11.83
N ILE A 143 -1.77 -6.97 12.41
CA ILE A 143 -1.80 -7.20 13.87
C ILE A 143 -0.50 -7.83 14.37
N CYS A 144 0.04 -8.82 13.66
CA CYS A 144 1.31 -9.43 14.04
C CYS A 144 2.46 -8.40 14.02
N ASP A 145 2.51 -7.53 13.01
CA ASP A 145 3.55 -6.50 12.90
C ASP A 145 3.43 -5.45 14.02
N ILE A 146 2.22 -5.01 14.36
CA ILE A 146 1.96 -4.07 15.46
C ILE A 146 2.38 -4.67 16.81
N VAL A 147 1.98 -5.91 17.09
CA VAL A 147 2.34 -6.61 18.34
C VAL A 147 3.84 -6.88 18.44
N LYS A 148 4.47 -7.21 17.32
CA LYS A 148 5.91 -7.44 17.28
C LYS A 148 6.72 -6.18 17.54
N ASN A 149 6.32 -5.05 16.97
CA ASN A 149 7.08 -3.80 16.94
C ASN A 149 6.28 -2.63 17.56
N GLU A 150 5.77 -2.82 18.76
CA GLU A 150 4.88 -1.91 19.48
C GLU A 150 5.32 -0.42 19.48
N ASN A 151 6.64 -0.17 19.51
CA ASN A 151 7.20 1.19 19.55
C ASN A 151 7.44 1.81 18.17
N LYS A 152 7.17 1.07 17.08
CA LYS A 152 7.47 1.50 15.72
C LYS A 152 6.24 1.65 14.83
N CYS A 153 5.05 1.35 15.35
CA CYS A 153 3.81 1.32 14.56
C CYS A 153 3.19 2.72 14.34
N GLY A 154 3.70 3.77 15.01
CA GLY A 154 3.13 5.12 14.88
C GLY A 154 1.75 5.29 15.51
N LEU A 155 1.29 4.33 16.28
CA LEU A 155 0.06 4.37 17.06
C LEU A 155 0.40 4.61 18.55
N ASP A 156 -0.40 5.38 19.23
CA ASP A 156 -0.35 5.47 20.69
C ASP A 156 -0.91 4.18 21.34
N LEU A 157 -0.83 4.09 22.65
CA LEU A 157 -1.25 2.90 23.40
C LEU A 157 -2.75 2.65 23.27
N GLU A 158 -3.57 3.68 23.30
CA GLU A 158 -5.02 3.59 23.20
C GLU A 158 -5.45 3.10 21.82
N GLN A 159 -4.90 3.70 20.76
CA GLN A 159 -5.12 3.30 19.37
C GLN A 159 -4.72 1.85 19.13
N LYS A 160 -3.55 1.42 19.61
CA LYS A 160 -3.11 0.01 19.52
C LYS A 160 -4.10 -0.93 20.19
N ASN A 161 -4.48 -0.63 21.43
CA ASN A 161 -5.40 -1.46 22.18
C ASN A 161 -6.77 -1.55 21.49
N LYS A 162 -7.27 -0.43 20.95
CA LYS A 162 -8.53 -0.36 20.19
C LYS A 162 -8.46 -1.26 18.96
N VAL A 163 -7.39 -1.13 18.14
CA VAL A 163 -7.20 -1.91 16.92
C VAL A 163 -7.10 -3.41 17.23
N ILE A 164 -6.29 -3.79 18.22
CA ILE A 164 -6.11 -5.19 18.62
C ILE A 164 -7.43 -5.78 19.12
N ARG A 165 -8.15 -5.06 19.99
CA ARG A 165 -9.45 -5.49 20.51
C ARG A 165 -10.46 -5.68 19.36
N ASN A 166 -10.58 -4.71 18.48
CA ASN A 166 -11.50 -4.76 17.35
C ASN A 166 -11.18 -5.95 16.43
N ALA A 167 -9.90 -6.18 16.13
CA ALA A 167 -9.47 -7.30 15.33
C ALA A 167 -9.87 -8.65 15.95
N PHE A 168 -9.57 -8.87 17.23
CA PHE A 168 -9.92 -10.14 17.89
C PHE A 168 -11.42 -10.32 18.17
N SER A 169 -12.19 -9.24 18.20
CA SER A 169 -13.66 -9.26 18.28
C SER A 169 -14.32 -9.48 16.93
N ASN A 170 -13.60 -9.27 15.82
CA ASN A 170 -14.12 -9.48 14.48
C ASN A 170 -14.22 -10.98 14.19
N LYS A 171 -15.42 -11.45 13.85
CA LYS A 171 -15.68 -12.85 13.52
C LYS A 171 -15.06 -13.29 12.19
N GLU A 172 -14.75 -12.35 11.32
CA GLU A 172 -14.18 -12.62 10.00
C GLU A 172 -12.65 -12.78 10.04
N ILE A 173 -12.00 -12.38 11.13
CA ILE A 173 -10.55 -12.53 11.25
C ILE A 173 -10.17 -14.00 11.42
N ASP A 174 -9.20 -14.44 10.65
CA ASP A 174 -8.66 -15.80 10.76
C ASP A 174 -7.60 -15.89 11.86
N LYS A 175 -8.05 -16.33 13.05
CA LYS A 175 -7.14 -16.51 14.21
C LYS A 175 -6.06 -17.57 13.96
N SER A 176 -6.34 -18.57 13.12
CA SER A 176 -5.36 -19.61 12.76
C SER A 176 -4.25 -18.99 11.88
N MET A 177 -4.63 -18.13 10.95
CA MET A 177 -3.70 -17.39 10.11
C MET A 177 -2.84 -16.42 10.93
N ILE A 178 -3.41 -15.74 11.94
CA ILE A 178 -2.62 -14.89 12.86
C ILE A 178 -1.53 -15.74 13.56
N ILE A 179 -1.86 -16.92 14.06
CA ILE A 179 -0.89 -17.79 14.74
C ILE A 179 0.20 -18.26 13.76
N GLU A 180 -0.17 -18.62 12.54
CA GLU A 180 0.80 -19.00 11.50
C GLU A 180 1.77 -17.85 11.20
N TYR A 181 1.23 -16.65 10.97
CA TYR A 181 2.04 -15.46 10.71
C TYR A 181 2.94 -15.10 11.91
N ALA A 182 2.39 -15.20 13.12
CA ALA A 182 3.13 -14.92 14.36
C ALA A 182 4.32 -15.87 14.54
N LYS A 183 4.19 -17.15 14.19
CA LYS A 183 5.30 -18.12 14.18
C LYS A 183 6.39 -17.67 13.21
N ARG A 184 6.05 -17.41 11.96
CA ARG A 184 7.00 -16.98 10.93
C ARG A 184 7.68 -15.66 11.28
N LEU A 185 6.94 -14.73 11.89
CA LEU A 185 7.43 -13.42 12.32
C LEU A 185 8.12 -13.43 13.69
N LYS A 186 8.18 -14.59 14.37
CA LYS A 186 8.80 -14.76 15.69
C LYS A 186 8.17 -13.91 16.80
N CYS A 187 6.84 -13.73 16.77
CA CYS A 187 6.07 -13.03 17.81
C CYS A 187 4.93 -13.88 18.40
N GLU A 188 4.91 -15.20 18.18
CA GLU A 188 3.84 -16.12 18.60
C GLU A 188 3.52 -16.00 20.10
N LYS A 189 4.54 -15.95 20.97
CA LYS A 189 4.32 -15.86 22.43
C LYS A 189 3.51 -14.61 22.80
N LYS A 190 3.85 -13.46 22.22
CA LYS A 190 3.11 -12.21 22.48
C LYS A 190 1.67 -12.27 21.96
N ILE A 191 1.47 -12.81 20.76
CA ILE A 191 0.14 -12.97 20.17
C ILE A 191 -0.74 -13.88 21.03
N ARG A 192 -0.21 -15.02 21.49
CA ARG A 192 -0.98 -15.93 22.36
C ARG A 192 -1.39 -15.27 23.67
N MET A 193 -0.49 -14.54 24.32
CA MET A 193 -0.82 -13.78 25.54
C MET A 193 -1.95 -12.77 25.33
N ILE A 194 -1.93 -12.07 24.19
CA ILE A 194 -2.99 -11.12 23.83
C ILE A 194 -4.31 -11.87 23.56
N MET A 195 -4.27 -12.99 22.83
CA MET A 195 -5.46 -13.80 22.57
C MET A 195 -6.11 -14.32 23.86
N GLU A 196 -5.33 -14.72 24.85
CA GLU A 196 -5.85 -15.13 26.17
C GLU A 196 -6.62 -14.02 26.87
N VAL A 197 -6.24 -12.75 26.68
CA VAL A 197 -6.91 -11.59 27.28
C VAL A 197 -8.21 -11.21 26.56
N PHE A 198 -8.29 -11.41 25.25
CA PHE A 198 -9.42 -10.91 24.42
C PHE A 198 -10.40 -12.00 23.95
N ILE A 199 -10.16 -13.27 24.27
CA ILE A 199 -11.04 -14.39 23.87
C ILE A 199 -12.00 -14.81 25.00
N TRP A 200 -11.91 -14.17 26.16
CA TRP A 200 -12.84 -14.42 27.29
C TRP A 200 -14.00 -13.40 27.33
#